data_4b32d7e91200c2badd75149fbea1f3ea
#
_entry.id   4b32d7e91200c2badd75149fbea1f3ea
#
_cell.length_a   1.000
_cell.length_b   1.000
_cell.length_c   1.000
_cell.angle_alpha   90.00
_cell.angle_beta   90.00
_cell.angle_gamma   90.00
#
_symmetry.space_group_name_H-M   'P 1'
#
loop_
_entity.id
_entity.type
_entity.pdbx_description
1 polymer ?
#
loop_
_entity_poly.entity_id
_entity_poly.type
_entity_poly.pdbx_seq_one_letter_code
_entity_poly.pdbx_strand_id
1 'polypeptide(L)'
;MFSWLLVRGHSMEPSAREGDFVFVWKLFFSPKKEDMVVFRSPVSNELFLKRVTKIQQDNCWLQGDNALDSQDSRQFGWVPKTAILGKAYVIHR
;
A
#
# COMPACT_ATOMS: atom_id res chain seq x y z
N MET A 1 13.40 11.44 -2.48
CA MET A 1 12.47 11.71 -1.37
C MET A 1 12.00 10.40 -0.76
N PHE A 2 12.00 10.35 0.54
CA PHE A 2 11.59 9.14 1.25
C PHE A 2 10.95 9.51 2.57
N SER A 3 10.25 8.54 3.14
CA SER A 3 9.65 8.65 4.47
C SER A 3 9.77 7.32 5.18
N TRP A 4 9.61 7.36 6.50
CA TRP A 4 9.52 6.16 7.34
C TRP A 4 8.14 6.10 7.95
N LEU A 5 7.56 4.92 7.96
CA LEU A 5 6.26 4.69 8.59
C LEU A 5 6.36 3.45 9.48
N LEU A 6 5.47 3.39 10.46
CA LEU A 6 5.34 2.23 11.33
C LEU A 6 4.08 1.48 10.94
N VAL A 7 4.21 0.17 10.74
CA VAL A 7 3.07 -0.67 10.39
C VAL A 7 2.13 -0.80 11.57
N ARG A 8 0.84 -0.59 11.33
CA ARG A 8 -0.23 -0.81 12.28
C ARG A 8 -1.24 -1.77 11.69
N GLY A 9 -1.81 -2.61 12.54
CA GLY A 9 -2.80 -3.59 12.13
C GLY A 9 -2.17 -4.80 11.43
N HIS A 10 -3.01 -5.62 10.84
CA HIS A 10 -2.62 -6.94 10.37
C HIS A 10 -2.91 -7.18 8.89
N SER A 11 -3.33 -6.14 8.16
CA SER A 11 -3.82 -6.31 6.78
C SER A 11 -2.77 -6.81 5.81
N MET A 12 -1.48 -6.60 6.11
CA MET A 12 -0.38 -7.01 5.23
C MET A 12 0.38 -8.22 5.73
N GLU A 13 -0.10 -8.88 6.79
CA GLU A 13 0.55 -10.10 7.25
C GLU A 13 0.43 -11.20 6.21
N PRO A 14 1.45 -12.03 6.05
CA PRO A 14 2.69 -12.05 6.82
C PRO A 14 3.80 -11.14 6.27
N SER A 15 3.57 -10.41 5.18
CA SER A 15 4.62 -9.61 4.54
C SER A 15 5.08 -8.44 5.38
N ALA A 16 4.16 -7.82 6.13
CA ALA A 16 4.47 -6.73 7.04
C ALA A 16 3.61 -6.91 8.28
N ARG A 17 4.23 -6.82 9.44
CA ARG A 17 3.57 -7.03 10.72
C ARG A 17 3.58 -5.77 11.54
N GLU A 18 2.61 -5.66 12.44
CA GLU A 18 2.52 -4.52 13.34
C GLU A 18 3.86 -4.33 14.07
N GLY A 19 4.35 -3.11 14.09
CA GLY A 19 5.63 -2.77 14.67
C GLY A 19 6.81 -2.79 13.71
N ASP A 20 6.63 -3.32 12.49
CA ASP A 20 7.66 -3.22 11.46
C ASP A 20 7.77 -1.79 10.96
N PHE A 21 8.97 -1.39 10.55
CA PHE A 21 9.17 -0.12 9.89
C PHE A 21 9.04 -0.29 8.39
N VAL A 22 8.53 0.74 7.73
CA VAL A 22 8.41 0.78 6.28
C VAL A 22 9.17 2.00 5.77
N PHE A 23 10.09 1.76 4.85
CA PHE A 23 10.77 2.82 4.11
C PHE A 23 9.97 3.07 2.84
N VAL A 24 9.59 4.32 2.60
CA VAL A 24 8.75 4.69 1.45
C VAL A 24 9.57 5.56 0.50
N TRP A 25 9.75 5.08 -0.72
CA TRP A 25 10.44 5.82 -1.77
C TRP A 25 9.42 6.50 -2.67
N LYS A 26 9.51 7.81 -2.79
CA LYS A 26 8.49 8.62 -3.46
C LYS A 26 8.91 9.20 -4.81
N LEU A 27 10.22 9.21 -5.11
CA LEU A 27 10.73 9.91 -6.28
C LEU A 27 10.88 8.98 -7.48
N PHE A 28 10.42 9.43 -8.66
CA PHE A 28 10.54 8.67 -9.92
C PHE A 28 9.94 7.27 -9.81
N PHE A 29 8.84 7.17 -9.11
CA PHE A 29 8.19 5.90 -8.88
C PHE A 29 6.98 5.74 -9.79
N SER A 30 6.90 4.56 -10.44
CA SER A 30 5.72 4.16 -11.20
C SER A 30 5.26 2.81 -10.66
N PRO A 31 4.01 2.71 -10.15
CA PRO A 31 3.53 1.45 -9.57
C PRO A 31 3.54 0.31 -10.59
N LYS A 32 3.93 -0.87 -10.13
CA LYS A 32 3.90 -2.10 -10.92
C LYS A 32 3.18 -3.17 -10.14
N LYS A 33 2.64 -4.14 -10.88
CA LYS A 33 2.00 -5.30 -10.26
C LYS A 33 2.98 -5.96 -9.28
N GLU A 34 2.48 -6.36 -8.14
CA GLU A 34 3.20 -6.96 -7.02
C GLU A 34 3.95 -5.97 -6.13
N ASP A 35 4.02 -4.70 -6.49
CA ASP A 35 4.62 -3.70 -5.61
C ASP A 35 3.80 -3.51 -4.35
N MET A 36 4.49 -3.35 -3.23
CA MET A 36 3.87 -2.88 -2.00
C MET A 36 3.96 -1.36 -2.00
N VAL A 37 2.84 -0.70 -1.76
CA VAL A 37 2.76 0.76 -1.88
C VAL A 37 2.05 1.37 -0.68
N VAL A 38 2.35 2.64 -0.42
CA VAL A 38 1.61 3.47 0.52
C VAL A 38 0.70 4.39 -0.28
N PHE A 39 -0.56 4.44 0.06
CA PHE A 39 -1.51 5.30 -0.61
C PHE A 39 -2.46 5.95 0.38
N ARG A 40 -3.08 7.03 -0.06
CA ARG A 40 -4.09 7.72 0.73
C ARG A 40 -5.47 7.18 0.38
N SER A 41 -6.18 6.68 1.37
CA SER A 41 -7.49 6.08 1.16
C SER A 41 -8.48 7.11 0.61
N PRO A 42 -9.25 6.75 -0.45
CA PRO A 42 -10.26 7.67 -0.97
C PRO A 42 -11.47 7.84 -0.05
N VAL A 43 -11.65 6.94 0.93
CA VAL A 43 -12.81 6.99 1.80
C VAL A 43 -12.52 7.61 3.17
N SER A 44 -11.29 7.47 3.68
CA SER A 44 -10.97 7.96 5.03
C SER A 44 -9.85 8.99 5.05
N ASN A 45 -9.16 9.20 3.94
CA ASN A 45 -8.00 10.09 3.84
C ASN A 45 -6.81 9.63 4.69
N GLU A 46 -6.84 8.42 5.19
CA GLU A 46 -5.74 7.84 5.95
C GLU A 46 -4.73 7.17 5.01
N LEU A 47 -3.52 6.96 5.50
CA LEU A 47 -2.49 6.26 4.76
C LEU A 47 -2.56 4.77 5.04
N PHE A 48 -2.54 3.98 3.97
CA PHE A 48 -2.55 2.53 4.07
C PHE A 48 -1.40 1.92 3.26
N LEU A 49 -0.92 0.78 3.74
CA LEU A 49 0.06 -0.05 3.07
C LEU A 49 -0.69 -1.21 2.42
N LYS A 50 -0.57 -1.35 1.10
CA LYS A 50 -1.25 -2.40 0.36
C LYS A 50 -0.36 -2.89 -0.78
N ARG A 51 -0.81 -3.98 -1.42
CA ARG A 51 -0.11 -4.56 -2.57
C ARG A 51 -0.87 -4.24 -3.85
N VAL A 52 -0.14 -3.84 -4.90
CA VAL A 52 -0.71 -3.66 -6.23
C VAL A 52 -0.92 -5.04 -6.84
N THR A 53 -2.17 -5.42 -7.10
CA THR A 53 -2.49 -6.72 -7.69
C THR A 53 -2.88 -6.62 -9.15
N LYS A 54 -3.40 -5.48 -9.58
CA LYS A 54 -3.77 -5.23 -10.98
C LYS A 54 -3.50 -3.77 -11.32
N ILE A 55 -3.19 -3.52 -12.58
CA ILE A 55 -3.05 -2.16 -13.10
C ILE A 55 -3.87 -2.07 -14.38
N GLN A 56 -4.68 -1.03 -14.49
CA GLN A 56 -5.46 -0.76 -15.69
C GLN A 56 -5.37 0.72 -15.99
N GLN A 57 -4.63 1.07 -17.05
CA GLN A 57 -4.37 2.46 -17.42
C GLN A 57 -3.75 3.22 -16.25
N ASP A 58 -4.41 4.25 -15.74
CA ASP A 58 -3.90 5.08 -14.66
C ASP A 58 -4.44 4.68 -13.30
N ASN A 59 -5.00 3.48 -13.19
CA ASN A 59 -5.60 3.00 -11.96
C ASN A 59 -4.95 1.71 -11.47
N CYS A 60 -4.94 1.54 -10.16
CA CYS A 60 -4.39 0.36 -9.50
C CYS A 60 -5.45 -0.31 -8.65
N TRP A 61 -5.42 -1.63 -8.63
CA TRP A 61 -6.21 -2.43 -7.71
C TRP A 61 -5.31 -2.83 -6.56
N LEU A 62 -5.67 -2.41 -5.36
CA LEU A 62 -4.82 -2.55 -4.17
C LEU A 62 -5.47 -3.49 -3.19
N GLN A 63 -4.72 -4.49 -2.73
CA GLN A 63 -5.23 -5.48 -1.79
C GLN A 63 -4.24 -5.69 -0.65
N GLY A 64 -4.78 -5.95 0.54
CA GLY A 64 -3.97 -6.40 1.65
C GLY A 64 -3.61 -7.87 1.48
N ASP A 65 -2.41 -8.25 1.89
CA ASP A 65 -1.97 -9.65 1.82
C ASP A 65 -2.78 -10.56 2.75
N ASN A 66 -3.30 -9.99 3.84
CA ASN A 66 -4.19 -10.71 4.76
C ASN A 66 -5.64 -10.43 4.39
N ALA A 67 -6.21 -11.27 3.55
CA ALA A 67 -7.55 -11.06 2.99
C ALA A 67 -8.64 -11.03 4.07
N LEU A 68 -8.43 -11.67 5.20
CA LEU A 68 -9.42 -11.74 6.28
C LEU A 68 -9.45 -10.48 7.13
N ASP A 69 -8.43 -9.64 7.03
CA ASP A 69 -8.31 -8.44 7.86
C ASP A 69 -7.79 -7.28 7.02
N SER A 70 -8.53 -6.92 5.99
CA SER A 70 -8.11 -5.85 5.10
C SER A 70 -9.31 -5.12 4.52
N GLN A 71 -9.26 -3.78 4.55
CA GLN A 71 -10.13 -2.93 3.74
C GLN A 71 -9.30 -2.39 2.59
N ASP A 72 -9.72 -2.72 1.37
CA ASP A 72 -8.93 -2.39 0.19
C ASP A 72 -9.81 -2.29 -1.04
N SER A 73 -9.23 -2.42 -2.25
CA SER A 73 -9.98 -2.25 -3.49
C SER A 73 -11.18 -3.19 -3.62
N ARG A 74 -11.18 -4.32 -2.90
CA ARG A 74 -12.36 -5.20 -2.89
C ARG A 74 -13.58 -4.51 -2.30
N GLN A 75 -13.39 -3.47 -1.47
CA GLN A 75 -14.48 -2.68 -0.90
C GLN A 75 -14.66 -1.35 -1.63
N PHE A 76 -13.58 -0.64 -1.98
CA PHE A 76 -13.71 0.72 -2.52
C PHE A 76 -13.31 0.87 -4.00
N GLY A 77 -12.90 -0.23 -4.67
CA GLY A 77 -12.65 -0.20 -6.11
C GLY A 77 -11.26 0.30 -6.50
N TRP A 78 -11.14 0.71 -7.76
CA TRP A 78 -9.89 1.15 -8.33
C TRP A 78 -9.39 2.43 -7.68
N VAL A 79 -8.07 2.53 -7.53
CA VAL A 79 -7.41 3.69 -6.92
C VAL A 79 -6.54 4.35 -8.00
N PRO A 80 -6.70 5.65 -8.23
CA PRO A 80 -5.86 6.31 -9.24
C PRO A 80 -4.40 6.32 -8.80
N LYS A 81 -3.49 6.22 -9.76
CA LYS A 81 -2.05 6.25 -9.46
C LYS A 81 -1.65 7.50 -8.70
N THR A 82 -2.39 8.60 -8.91
CA THR A 82 -2.11 9.85 -8.21
C THR A 82 -2.32 9.78 -6.70
N ALA A 83 -3.08 8.80 -6.22
CA ALA A 83 -3.28 8.59 -4.78
C ALA A 83 -2.15 7.78 -4.14
N ILE A 84 -1.29 7.17 -4.95
CA ILE A 84 -0.17 6.36 -4.45
C ILE A 84 1.00 7.29 -4.15
N LEU A 85 1.46 7.27 -2.91
CA LEU A 85 2.50 8.17 -2.45
C LEU A 85 3.90 7.64 -2.72
N GLY A 86 4.08 6.32 -2.75
CA GLY A 86 5.39 5.76 -3.02
C GLY A 86 5.43 4.25 -2.86
N LYS A 87 6.58 3.69 -3.24
CA LYS A 87 6.86 2.27 -3.10
C LYS A 87 7.39 1.99 -1.71
N ALA A 88 6.91 0.93 -1.11
CA ALA A 88 7.23 0.58 0.27
C ALA A 88 8.19 -0.60 0.33
N TYR A 89 9.15 -0.50 1.24
CA TYR A 89 10.10 -1.57 1.55
C TYR A 89 10.02 -1.83 3.04
N VAL A 90 9.69 -3.07 3.42
CA VAL A 90 9.47 -3.42 4.81
C VAL A 90 10.82 -3.78 5.46
N ILE A 91 11.05 -3.19 6.63
CA ILE A 91 12.20 -3.51 7.47
C ILE A 91 11.64 -4.23 8.70
N HIS A 92 11.89 -5.51 8.79
CA HIS A 92 11.38 -6.31 9.90
C HIS A 92 12.18 -6.05 11.17
N ARG A 93 11.46 -6.05 12.29
CA ARG A 93 12.10 -5.92 13.60
C ARG A 93 12.80 -7.20 13.99
#